data_bf1dddcbf310ea2053aa55621b0008e2
#
_entry.id   bf1dddcbf310ea2053aa55621b0008e2
#
_cell.length_a   1.000
_cell.length_b   1.000
_cell.length_c   1.000
_cell.angle_alpha   90.00
_cell.angle_beta   90.00
_cell.angle_gamma   90.00
#
_symmetry.space_group_name_H-M   'P 1'
#
loop_
_entity.id
_entity.type
_entity.pdbx_description
1 polymer ?
#
loop_
_entity_poly.entity_id
_entity_poly.type
_entity_poly.pdbx_seq_one_letter_code
_entity_poly.pdbx_strand_id
1 'polypeptide(L)'
;TASFLKENPVGNYKFAIENGMSIIEEKLPDYFDKETLFINEGGALVQSSHGIEVLANEIKLWINQNNIKDIKVFLPSGTGTTALFLQKYLPFEVLTCPCVGNEEYLKKQFEVLEKKNHPLILKTDKKYHFGKLYKEFYEIHNNLLTQTNIEFDLLYDSLGWICFENFVKQLKEANTTFLYIHQGGIIGNESMYDRYKHKYPLI
;
A
#
# COMPACT_ATOMS: atom_id res chain seq x y z
N THR A 1 -21.00 8.63 6.14
CA THR A 1 -20.29 7.79 5.15
C THR A 1 -20.65 6.31 5.28
N ALA A 2 -20.71 5.77 6.51
CA ALA A 2 -21.06 4.38 6.73
C ALA A 2 -22.52 4.05 6.33
N SER A 3 -23.48 4.93 6.61
CA SER A 3 -24.89 4.75 6.24
C SER A 3 -25.07 4.71 4.70
N PHE A 4 -24.40 5.59 3.97
CA PHE A 4 -24.48 5.61 2.52
C PHE A 4 -23.95 4.31 1.89
N LEU A 5 -22.83 3.80 2.39
CA LEU A 5 -22.25 2.55 1.89
C LEU A 5 -23.11 1.33 2.20
N LYS A 6 -23.90 1.35 3.28
CA LYS A 6 -24.86 0.27 3.59
C LYS A 6 -26.02 0.21 2.58
N GLU A 7 -26.52 1.38 2.20
CA GLU A 7 -27.62 1.46 1.24
C GLU A 7 -27.14 1.21 -0.19
N ASN A 8 -25.89 1.59 -0.50
CA ASN A 8 -25.31 1.50 -1.83
C ASN A 8 -23.89 0.90 -1.74
N PRO A 9 -23.76 -0.41 -1.50
CA PRO A 9 -22.46 -1.03 -1.37
C PRO A 9 -21.70 -1.01 -2.71
N VAL A 10 -20.44 -0.55 -2.66
CA VAL A 10 -19.52 -0.49 -3.80
C VAL A 10 -18.13 -0.98 -3.42
N GLY A 11 -17.33 -1.33 -4.41
CA GLY A 11 -15.93 -1.72 -4.26
C GLY A 11 -15.72 -2.88 -3.27
N ASN A 12 -14.67 -2.79 -2.47
CA ASN A 12 -14.31 -3.83 -1.48
C ASN A 12 -15.42 -4.13 -0.45
N TYR A 13 -16.21 -3.12 -0.09
CA TYR A 13 -17.32 -3.31 0.85
C TYR A 13 -18.41 -4.20 0.27
N LYS A 14 -18.80 -3.94 -1.00
CA LYS A 14 -19.74 -4.78 -1.73
C LYS A 14 -19.22 -6.21 -1.85
N PHE A 15 -17.98 -6.36 -2.28
CA PHE A 15 -17.33 -7.65 -2.43
C PHE A 15 -17.30 -8.46 -1.11
N ALA A 16 -16.99 -7.78 0.01
CA ALA A 16 -16.99 -8.42 1.32
C ALA A 16 -18.37 -8.99 1.69
N ILE A 17 -19.44 -8.20 1.51
CA ILE A 17 -20.82 -8.64 1.80
C ILE A 17 -21.24 -9.81 0.89
N GLU A 18 -20.97 -9.71 -0.40
CA GLU A 18 -21.29 -10.75 -1.38
C GLU A 18 -20.57 -12.07 -1.09
N ASN A 19 -19.42 -12.01 -0.43
CA ASN A 19 -18.68 -13.18 0.05
C ASN A 19 -19.05 -13.62 1.48
N GLY A 20 -20.16 -13.12 2.02
CA GLY A 20 -20.72 -13.59 3.29
C GLY A 20 -20.09 -12.98 4.53
N MET A 21 -19.31 -11.89 4.43
CA MET A 21 -18.78 -11.19 5.60
C MET A 21 -19.89 -10.46 6.37
N SER A 22 -19.91 -10.63 7.69
CA SER A 22 -20.76 -9.86 8.60
C SER A 22 -20.03 -8.62 9.08
N ILE A 23 -20.73 -7.48 9.07
CA ILE A 23 -20.19 -6.22 9.54
C ILE A 23 -20.60 -6.00 10.97
N ILE A 24 -19.61 -5.86 11.85
CA ILE A 24 -19.80 -5.58 13.27
C ILE A 24 -19.58 -4.07 13.48
N GLU A 25 -20.59 -3.36 13.95
CA GLU A 25 -20.54 -1.92 14.24
C GLU A 25 -20.33 -1.63 15.73
N GLU A 26 -20.57 -2.63 16.54
CA GLU A 26 -20.39 -2.55 18.00
C GLU A 26 -18.90 -2.63 18.37
N LYS A 27 -18.58 -2.15 19.57
CA LYS A 27 -17.23 -2.34 20.10
C LYS A 27 -16.90 -3.82 20.13
N LEU A 28 -15.75 -4.17 19.55
CA LEU A 28 -15.25 -5.53 19.61
C LEU A 28 -15.08 -5.98 21.07
N PRO A 29 -15.34 -7.26 21.39
CA PRO A 29 -15.11 -7.77 22.72
C PRO A 29 -13.63 -7.67 23.10
N ASP A 30 -13.37 -7.45 24.38
CA ASP A 30 -12.00 -7.36 24.91
C ASP A 30 -11.29 -8.73 24.95
N TYR A 31 -12.03 -9.81 24.69
CA TYR A 31 -11.54 -11.19 24.67
C TYR A 31 -12.18 -11.98 23.53
N PHE A 32 -11.34 -12.75 22.82
CA PHE A 32 -11.75 -13.71 21.80
C PHE A 32 -11.45 -15.12 22.33
N ASP A 33 -12.30 -16.09 21.98
CA ASP A 33 -12.04 -17.49 22.30
C ASP A 33 -10.84 -18.04 21.52
N LYS A 34 -10.42 -19.27 21.86
CA LYS A 34 -9.25 -19.88 21.22
C LYS A 34 -9.48 -20.31 19.78
N GLU A 35 -10.73 -20.36 19.33
CA GLU A 35 -11.12 -20.72 17.97
C GLU A 35 -11.25 -19.49 17.07
N THR A 36 -11.22 -18.29 17.65
CA THR A 36 -11.31 -17.01 16.93
C THR A 36 -9.92 -16.50 16.54
N LEU A 37 -9.68 -16.36 15.23
CA LEU A 37 -8.52 -15.65 14.71
C LEU A 37 -8.85 -14.18 14.52
N PHE A 38 -8.24 -13.32 15.34
CA PHE A 38 -8.33 -11.88 15.15
C PHE A 38 -7.20 -11.39 14.23
N ILE A 39 -7.58 -10.75 13.12
CA ILE A 39 -6.63 -10.15 12.16
C ILE A 39 -6.69 -8.64 12.30
N ASN A 40 -5.58 -8.04 12.69
CA ASN A 40 -5.42 -6.59 12.78
C ASN A 40 -5.56 -5.92 11.42
N GLU A 41 -5.91 -4.63 11.41
CA GLU A 41 -5.94 -3.81 10.21
C GLU A 41 -4.62 -3.95 9.42
N GLY A 42 -4.74 -4.07 8.09
CA GLY A 42 -3.59 -4.26 7.21
C GLY A 42 -2.86 -5.59 7.39
N GLY A 43 -3.47 -6.59 8.04
CA GLY A 43 -2.83 -7.87 8.30
C GLY A 43 -1.60 -7.75 9.21
N ALA A 44 -1.59 -6.75 10.13
CA ALA A 44 -0.45 -6.45 11.01
C ALA A 44 -0.27 -7.53 12.10
N LEU A 45 0.17 -8.71 11.67
CA LEU A 45 0.45 -9.89 12.49
C LEU A 45 1.79 -10.49 12.11
N VAL A 46 2.48 -11.11 13.06
CA VAL A 46 3.75 -11.81 12.81
C VAL A 46 3.56 -12.95 11.78
N GLN A 47 2.42 -13.63 11.82
CA GLN A 47 2.07 -14.71 10.90
C GLN A 47 2.00 -14.28 9.43
N SER A 48 1.72 -13.00 9.17
CA SER A 48 1.71 -12.44 7.80
C SER A 48 3.09 -12.49 7.14
N SER A 49 4.15 -12.63 7.94
CA SER A 49 5.53 -12.75 7.44
C SER A 49 5.71 -13.94 6.49
N HIS A 50 4.98 -15.03 6.67
CA HIS A 50 5.14 -16.24 5.84
C HIS A 50 4.82 -16.00 4.36
N GLY A 51 3.69 -15.37 4.05
CA GLY A 51 3.35 -15.05 2.65
C GLY A 51 4.32 -14.05 2.02
N ILE A 52 4.83 -13.12 2.82
CA ILE A 52 5.80 -12.12 2.35
C ILE A 52 7.19 -12.74 2.15
N GLU A 53 7.55 -13.77 2.93
CA GLU A 53 8.76 -14.56 2.69
C GLU A 53 8.71 -15.28 1.34
N VAL A 54 7.56 -15.83 0.96
CA VAL A 54 7.35 -16.42 -0.37
C VAL A 54 7.60 -15.38 -1.45
N LEU A 55 6.97 -14.21 -1.36
CA LEU A 55 7.18 -13.11 -2.30
C LEU A 55 8.66 -12.66 -2.35
N ALA A 56 9.31 -12.55 -1.22
CA ALA A 56 10.73 -12.19 -1.17
C ALA A 56 11.63 -13.24 -1.89
N ASN A 57 11.27 -14.51 -1.79
CA ASN A 57 11.98 -15.58 -2.50
C ASN A 57 11.72 -15.51 -4.02
N GLU A 58 10.51 -15.22 -4.46
CA GLU A 58 10.19 -14.99 -5.86
C GLU A 58 10.98 -13.80 -6.43
N ILE A 59 11.07 -12.68 -5.69
CA ILE A 59 11.87 -11.52 -6.06
C ILE A 59 13.35 -11.89 -6.20
N LYS A 60 13.92 -12.64 -5.25
CA LYS A 60 15.32 -13.10 -5.32
C LYS A 60 15.57 -13.99 -6.53
N LEU A 61 14.67 -14.90 -6.85
CA LEU A 61 14.75 -15.75 -8.03
C LEU A 61 14.73 -14.92 -9.31
N TRP A 62 13.79 -13.98 -9.42
CA TRP A 62 13.68 -13.09 -10.58
C TRP A 62 14.95 -12.23 -10.78
N ILE A 63 15.51 -11.69 -9.71
CA ILE A 63 16.78 -10.92 -9.75
C ILE A 63 17.91 -11.77 -10.28
N ASN A 64 18.06 -13.00 -9.77
CA ASN A 64 19.11 -13.92 -10.22
C ASN A 64 18.95 -14.31 -11.69
N GLN A 65 17.71 -14.60 -12.14
CA GLN A 65 17.42 -14.96 -13.54
C GLN A 65 17.71 -13.82 -14.51
N ASN A 66 17.55 -12.57 -14.08
CA ASN A 66 17.77 -11.39 -14.90
C ASN A 66 19.14 -10.73 -14.68
N ASN A 67 20.03 -11.33 -13.87
CA ASN A 67 21.38 -10.84 -13.58
C ASN A 67 21.40 -9.40 -13.05
N ILE A 68 20.39 -8.99 -12.26
CA ILE A 68 20.28 -7.66 -11.69
C ILE A 68 21.24 -7.55 -10.51
N LYS A 69 22.15 -6.55 -10.54
CA LYS A 69 23.20 -6.40 -9.53
C LYS A 69 22.88 -5.35 -8.46
N ASP A 70 22.23 -4.29 -8.88
CA ASP A 70 21.84 -3.17 -8.00
C ASP A 70 20.33 -2.95 -8.11
N ILE A 71 19.62 -3.12 -6.99
CA ILE A 71 18.17 -3.05 -6.96
C ILE A 71 17.68 -2.43 -5.64
N LYS A 72 16.64 -1.63 -5.76
CA LYS A 72 15.82 -1.18 -4.62
C LYS A 72 14.36 -1.57 -4.89
N VAL A 73 13.68 -2.02 -3.85
CA VAL A 73 12.26 -2.36 -3.92
C VAL A 73 11.45 -1.22 -3.34
N PHE A 74 10.38 -0.80 -3.99
CA PHE A 74 9.49 0.24 -3.48
C PHE A 74 8.03 -0.22 -3.46
N LEU A 75 7.31 0.13 -2.40
CA LEU A 75 5.86 -0.02 -2.28
C LEU A 75 5.28 1.01 -1.30
N PRO A 76 4.07 1.56 -1.57
CA PRO A 76 3.37 2.42 -0.63
C PRO A 76 2.84 1.62 0.58
N SER A 77 2.66 2.28 1.72
CA SER A 77 2.26 1.62 2.97
C SER A 77 1.05 2.28 3.65
N GLY A 78 0.10 1.45 4.06
CA GLY A 78 -0.87 1.77 5.10
C GLY A 78 -0.28 1.49 6.48
N THR A 79 -0.37 0.26 6.96
CA THR A 79 0.30 -0.22 8.18
C THR A 79 1.77 -0.62 7.97
N GLY A 80 2.16 -0.82 6.72
CA GLY A 80 3.53 -1.14 6.33
C GLY A 80 3.97 -2.58 6.56
N THR A 81 3.06 -3.48 6.89
CA THR A 81 3.37 -4.89 7.18
C THR A 81 4.15 -5.56 6.04
N THR A 82 3.72 -5.35 4.79
CA THR A 82 4.40 -5.91 3.61
C THR A 82 5.80 -5.36 3.44
N ALA A 83 5.97 -4.03 3.53
CA ALA A 83 7.28 -3.39 3.40
C ALA A 83 8.26 -3.87 4.48
N LEU A 84 7.78 -3.97 5.73
CA LEU A 84 8.58 -4.43 6.86
C LEU A 84 9.11 -5.84 6.65
N PHE A 85 8.23 -6.79 6.31
CA PHE A 85 8.66 -8.18 6.14
C PHE A 85 9.42 -8.41 4.83
N LEU A 86 9.19 -7.64 3.78
CA LEU A 86 10.09 -7.63 2.62
C LEU A 86 11.50 -7.20 3.03
N GLN A 87 11.66 -6.12 3.81
CA GLN A 87 12.98 -5.70 4.30
C GLN A 87 13.65 -6.76 5.17
N LYS A 88 12.86 -7.51 5.95
CA LYS A 88 13.38 -8.62 6.77
C LYS A 88 14.00 -9.74 5.92
N TYR A 89 13.37 -10.06 4.79
CA TYR A 89 13.74 -11.23 3.98
C TYR A 89 14.59 -10.91 2.74
N LEU A 90 14.68 -9.62 2.36
CA LEU A 90 15.50 -9.19 1.24
C LEU A 90 16.87 -8.66 1.70
N PRO A 91 17.96 -8.98 0.99
CA PRO A 91 19.30 -8.52 1.34
C PRO A 91 19.61 -7.09 0.86
N PHE A 92 18.67 -6.43 0.24
CA PHE A 92 18.80 -5.06 -0.33
C PHE A 92 17.69 -4.15 0.22
N GLU A 93 17.82 -2.87 -0.05
CA GLU A 93 16.98 -1.84 0.54
C GLU A 93 15.55 -1.88 0.02
N VAL A 94 14.60 -1.89 0.95
CA VAL A 94 13.18 -1.69 0.69
C VAL A 94 12.81 -0.25 1.07
N LEU A 95 12.19 0.44 0.12
CA LEU A 95 11.71 1.80 0.23
C LEU A 95 10.19 1.78 0.41
N THR A 96 9.67 2.66 1.23
CA THR A 96 8.22 2.82 1.41
C THR A 96 7.85 4.26 1.69
N CYS A 97 6.55 4.59 1.62
CA CYS A 97 6.04 5.88 2.08
C CYS A 97 4.74 5.71 2.88
N PRO A 98 4.48 6.56 3.88
CA PRO A 98 3.26 6.48 4.68
C PRO A 98 2.09 7.09 3.92
N CYS A 99 1.15 6.27 3.45
CA CYS A 99 -0.11 6.73 2.85
C CYS A 99 -1.19 6.98 3.90
N VAL A 100 -1.09 6.31 5.05
CA VAL A 100 -1.93 6.51 6.22
C VAL A 100 -1.07 7.07 7.37
N GLY A 101 -1.55 8.09 8.03
CA GLY A 101 -0.80 8.72 9.14
C GLY A 101 0.42 9.51 8.65
N ASN A 102 1.56 9.26 9.29
CA ASN A 102 2.84 9.90 9.00
C ASN A 102 4.00 8.92 9.25
N GLU A 103 5.23 9.39 9.07
CA GLU A 103 6.45 8.61 9.31
C GLU A 103 6.51 8.03 10.74
N GLU A 104 6.14 8.81 11.74
CA GLU A 104 6.17 8.35 13.14
C GLU A 104 5.15 7.25 13.40
N TYR A 105 3.95 7.38 12.79
CA TYR A 105 2.94 6.34 12.83
C TYR A 105 3.50 5.04 12.23
N LEU A 106 4.07 5.12 11.03
CA LEU A 106 4.58 3.95 10.33
C LEU A 106 5.74 3.28 11.08
N LYS A 107 6.65 4.06 11.67
CA LYS A 107 7.72 3.55 12.54
C LYS A 107 7.16 2.76 13.74
N LYS A 108 6.12 3.29 14.40
CA LYS A 108 5.48 2.59 15.51
C LYS A 108 4.85 1.27 15.08
N GLN A 109 4.24 1.21 13.88
CA GLN A 109 3.71 -0.04 13.32
C GLN A 109 4.84 -1.06 13.10
N PHE A 110 5.98 -0.63 12.59
CA PHE A 110 7.14 -1.49 12.42
C PHE A 110 7.65 -2.04 13.75
N GLU A 111 7.85 -1.18 14.74
CA GLU A 111 8.38 -1.54 16.05
C GLU A 111 7.53 -2.57 16.82
N VAL A 112 6.22 -2.61 16.55
CA VAL A 112 5.33 -3.61 17.15
C VAL A 112 5.58 -5.01 16.60
N LEU A 113 5.90 -5.11 15.30
CA LEU A 113 6.05 -6.40 14.61
C LEU A 113 7.51 -6.87 14.56
N GLU A 114 8.45 -5.96 14.38
CA GLU A 114 9.88 -6.26 14.23
C GLU A 114 10.72 -5.12 14.83
N LYS A 115 11.73 -5.47 15.63
CA LYS A 115 12.57 -4.49 16.36
C LYS A 115 13.69 -3.88 15.53
N LYS A 116 14.07 -4.51 14.43
CA LYS A 116 15.26 -4.15 13.66
C LYS A 116 14.99 -4.26 12.16
N ASN A 117 15.90 -3.69 11.37
CA ASN A 117 15.90 -3.82 9.93
C ASN A 117 14.60 -3.31 9.27
N HIS A 118 14.26 -2.06 9.57
CA HIS A 118 13.09 -1.41 9.01
C HIS A 118 13.36 -0.86 7.60
N PRO A 119 12.35 -0.83 6.70
CA PRO A 119 12.50 -0.20 5.40
C PRO A 119 12.76 1.30 5.51
N LEU A 120 13.40 1.88 4.49
CA LEU A 120 13.59 3.31 4.40
C LEU A 120 12.28 4.01 4.07
N ILE A 121 11.85 4.93 4.94
CA ILE A 121 10.61 5.68 4.75
C ILE A 121 10.90 6.96 3.96
N LEU A 122 10.34 7.03 2.76
CA LEU A 122 10.38 8.21 1.92
C LEU A 122 9.37 9.27 2.39
N LYS A 123 9.73 10.53 2.21
CA LYS A 123 8.92 11.69 2.62
C LYS A 123 8.45 12.47 1.40
N THR A 124 7.36 13.20 1.57
CA THR A 124 6.93 14.24 0.64
C THR A 124 7.10 15.61 1.28
N ASP A 125 7.38 16.62 0.48
CA ASP A 125 7.44 18.02 0.95
C ASP A 125 6.05 18.56 1.32
N LYS A 126 5.01 17.95 0.77
CA LYS A 126 3.61 18.33 0.98
C LYS A 126 2.89 17.27 1.82
N LYS A 127 2.10 17.73 2.78
CA LYS A 127 1.25 16.84 3.58
C LYS A 127 0.00 16.42 2.80
N TYR A 128 -0.18 15.12 2.65
CA TYR A 128 -1.37 14.50 2.10
C TYR A 128 -2.20 13.84 3.20
N HIS A 129 -3.51 13.76 2.99
CA HIS A 129 -4.44 13.10 3.92
C HIS A 129 -5.08 11.93 3.20
N PHE A 130 -5.06 10.77 3.80
CA PHE A 130 -5.64 9.54 3.26
C PHE A 130 -7.10 9.74 2.87
N GLY A 131 -7.48 9.25 1.71
CA GLY A 131 -8.85 9.33 1.19
C GLY A 131 -9.32 10.72 0.76
N LYS A 132 -8.50 11.78 0.90
CA LYS A 132 -8.80 13.11 0.35
C LYS A 132 -8.46 13.14 -1.13
N LEU A 133 -9.35 13.74 -1.92
CA LEU A 133 -9.17 13.84 -3.36
C LEU A 133 -8.23 15.01 -3.70
N TYR A 134 -7.15 14.69 -4.41
CA TYR A 134 -6.19 15.63 -4.96
C TYR A 134 -6.15 15.47 -6.48
N LYS A 135 -6.23 16.57 -7.21
CA LYS A 135 -6.22 16.56 -8.69
C LYS A 135 -4.95 15.88 -9.23
N GLU A 136 -3.80 16.16 -8.62
CA GLU A 136 -2.51 15.56 -8.95
C GLU A 136 -2.49 14.02 -8.82
N PHE A 137 -3.25 13.44 -7.87
CA PHE A 137 -3.34 11.98 -7.74
C PHE A 137 -4.06 11.36 -8.94
N TYR A 138 -5.13 11.99 -9.40
CA TYR A 138 -5.86 11.54 -10.56
C TYR A 138 -5.03 11.68 -11.85
N GLU A 139 -4.29 12.78 -11.98
CA GLU A 139 -3.38 13.01 -13.10
C GLU A 139 -2.28 11.95 -13.16
N ILE A 140 -1.65 11.62 -12.02
CA ILE A 140 -0.64 10.56 -11.94
C ILE A 140 -1.24 9.20 -12.30
N HIS A 141 -2.40 8.86 -11.75
CA HIS A 141 -3.08 7.60 -12.06
C HIS A 141 -3.34 7.45 -13.57
N ASN A 142 -3.89 8.50 -14.21
CA ASN A 142 -4.14 8.47 -15.66
C ASN A 142 -2.84 8.40 -16.49
N ASN A 143 -1.80 9.10 -16.07
CA ASN A 143 -0.50 9.04 -16.73
C ASN A 143 0.11 7.64 -16.64
N LEU A 144 0.06 7.01 -15.48
CA LEU A 144 0.54 5.64 -15.29
C LEU A 144 -0.25 4.66 -16.16
N LEU A 145 -1.58 4.73 -16.14
CA LEU A 145 -2.42 3.89 -16.97
C LEU A 145 -2.09 4.06 -18.46
N THR A 146 -1.92 5.30 -18.92
CA THR A 146 -1.61 5.60 -20.32
C THR A 146 -0.22 5.08 -20.73
N GLN A 147 0.79 5.23 -19.85
CA GLN A 147 2.17 4.87 -20.18
C GLN A 147 2.45 3.38 -20.02
N THR A 148 1.82 2.70 -19.10
CA THR A 148 2.12 1.31 -18.74
C THR A 148 1.03 0.31 -19.13
N ASN A 149 -0.18 0.79 -19.42
CA ASN A 149 -1.40 -0.01 -19.55
C ASN A 149 -1.69 -0.86 -18.28
N ILE A 150 -1.21 -0.39 -17.12
CA ILE A 150 -1.47 -1.00 -15.81
C ILE A 150 -2.30 -0.02 -14.99
N GLU A 151 -3.43 -0.47 -14.46
CA GLU A 151 -4.23 0.31 -13.55
C GLU A 151 -3.65 0.24 -12.14
N PHE A 152 -3.37 1.40 -11.54
CA PHE A 152 -2.89 1.55 -10.17
C PHE A 152 -4.02 2.02 -9.24
N ASP A 153 -3.86 1.78 -7.95
CA ASP A 153 -4.79 2.22 -6.92
C ASP A 153 -4.73 3.76 -6.71
N LEU A 154 -5.90 4.39 -6.57
CA LEU A 154 -6.01 5.84 -6.38
C LEU A 154 -5.79 6.30 -4.93
N LEU A 155 -5.77 5.37 -3.95
CA LEU A 155 -5.62 5.71 -2.54
C LEU A 155 -4.16 5.65 -2.05
N TYR A 156 -3.40 4.69 -2.57
CA TYR A 156 -2.02 4.42 -2.14
C TYR A 156 -1.01 4.75 -3.23
N ASP A 157 -1.22 4.22 -4.44
CA ASP A 157 -0.20 4.27 -5.49
C ASP A 157 0.06 5.69 -6.00
N SER A 158 -0.97 6.54 -6.08
CA SER A 158 -0.76 7.93 -6.52
C SER A 158 0.21 8.70 -5.62
N LEU A 159 0.09 8.54 -4.29
CA LEU A 159 1.05 9.11 -3.34
C LEU A 159 2.38 8.37 -3.40
N GLY A 160 2.33 7.05 -3.54
CA GLY A 160 3.50 6.20 -3.72
C GLY A 160 4.39 6.70 -4.86
N TRP A 161 3.81 6.96 -6.02
CA TRP A 161 4.54 7.46 -7.18
C TRP A 161 5.12 8.85 -6.98
N ILE A 162 4.43 9.77 -6.28
CA ILE A 162 5.00 11.08 -5.92
C ILE A 162 6.26 10.90 -5.06
N CYS A 163 6.18 10.06 -4.02
CA CYS A 163 7.32 9.79 -3.15
C CYS A 163 8.47 9.15 -3.93
N PHE A 164 8.16 8.17 -4.76
CA PHE A 164 9.12 7.44 -5.56
C PHE A 164 9.83 8.33 -6.58
N GLU A 165 9.09 9.10 -7.37
CA GLU A 165 9.67 10.04 -8.34
C GLU A 165 10.56 11.08 -7.68
N ASN A 166 10.13 11.65 -6.54
CA ASN A 166 10.94 12.63 -5.81
C ASN A 166 12.23 11.99 -5.30
N PHE A 167 12.19 10.74 -4.84
CA PHE A 167 13.38 10.01 -4.44
C PHE A 167 14.32 9.76 -5.63
N VAL A 168 13.80 9.26 -6.75
CA VAL A 168 14.60 8.97 -7.96
C VAL A 168 15.26 10.24 -8.50
N LYS A 169 14.55 11.38 -8.52
CA LYS A 169 15.10 12.67 -8.97
C LYS A 169 16.29 13.16 -8.11
N GLN A 170 16.39 12.71 -6.87
CA GLN A 170 17.49 13.09 -5.95
C GLN A 170 18.67 12.11 -6.00
N LEU A 171 18.49 10.95 -6.60
CA LEU A 171 19.56 9.96 -6.73
C LEU A 171 20.60 10.42 -7.74
N LYS A 172 21.86 10.25 -7.35
CA LYS A 172 23.03 10.49 -8.24
C LYS A 172 23.48 9.22 -8.94
N GLU A 173 22.92 8.07 -8.57
CA GLU A 173 23.30 6.75 -9.05
C GLU A 173 22.54 6.44 -10.34
N ALA A 174 23.27 6.26 -11.44
CA ALA A 174 22.67 6.11 -12.79
C ALA A 174 22.20 4.69 -13.14
N ASN A 175 22.56 3.66 -12.34
CA ASN A 175 22.39 2.25 -12.71
C ASN A 175 21.54 1.42 -11.75
N THR A 176 20.85 2.04 -10.80
CA THR A 176 19.99 1.31 -9.86
C THR A 176 18.70 0.85 -10.55
N THR A 177 18.40 -0.42 -10.49
CA THR A 177 17.12 -0.98 -10.89
C THR A 177 16.09 -0.76 -9.77
N PHE A 178 14.90 -0.32 -10.13
CA PHE A 178 13.79 -0.20 -9.18
C PHE A 178 12.72 -1.24 -9.49
N LEU A 179 12.31 -1.97 -8.46
CA LEU A 179 11.17 -2.86 -8.51
C LEU A 179 10.02 -2.23 -7.71
N TYR A 180 8.99 -1.77 -8.41
CA TYR A 180 7.76 -1.29 -7.79
C TYR A 180 6.81 -2.46 -7.57
N ILE A 181 6.38 -2.70 -6.32
CA ILE A 181 5.42 -3.74 -5.99
C ILE A 181 4.01 -3.18 -6.10
N HIS A 182 3.29 -3.59 -7.12
CA HIS A 182 1.87 -3.31 -7.27
C HIS A 182 1.07 -4.19 -6.31
N GLN A 183 0.42 -3.59 -5.33
CA GLN A 183 -0.26 -4.34 -4.24
C GLN A 183 -1.73 -4.68 -4.55
N GLY A 184 -2.22 -4.38 -5.76
CA GLY A 184 -3.61 -4.54 -6.12
C GLY A 184 -4.48 -3.42 -5.56
N GLY A 185 -5.67 -3.76 -5.03
CA GLY A 185 -6.57 -2.76 -4.42
C GLY A 185 -7.43 -1.99 -5.43
N ILE A 186 -7.32 -2.27 -6.73
CA ILE A 186 -7.99 -1.54 -7.83
C ILE A 186 -9.53 -1.57 -7.76
N ILE A 187 -10.13 -2.56 -7.09
CA ILE A 187 -11.60 -2.58 -6.85
C ILE A 187 -12.05 -1.32 -6.10
N GLY A 188 -11.19 -0.73 -5.27
CA GLY A 188 -11.44 0.55 -4.59
C GLY A 188 -11.58 1.73 -5.53
N ASN A 189 -11.01 1.66 -6.74
CA ASN A 189 -11.05 2.74 -7.72
C ASN A 189 -12.46 3.05 -8.20
N GLU A 190 -13.37 2.08 -8.27
CA GLU A 190 -14.77 2.30 -8.65
C GLU A 190 -15.39 3.45 -7.85
N SER A 191 -15.31 3.37 -6.53
CA SER A 191 -15.82 4.42 -5.64
C SER A 191 -15.03 5.73 -5.71
N MET A 192 -13.75 5.66 -6.04
CA MET A 192 -12.89 6.83 -6.17
C MET A 192 -13.17 7.59 -7.46
N TYR A 193 -13.40 6.92 -8.59
CA TYR A 193 -13.77 7.56 -9.85
C TYR A 193 -15.03 8.41 -9.73
N ASP A 194 -16.07 7.88 -9.10
CA ASP A 194 -17.30 8.65 -8.89
C ASP A 194 -17.08 9.90 -8.03
N ARG A 195 -16.28 9.77 -6.97
CA ARG A 195 -15.90 10.89 -6.12
C ARG A 195 -15.08 11.94 -6.88
N TYR A 196 -14.13 11.52 -7.73
CA TYR A 196 -13.33 12.42 -8.55
C TYR A 196 -14.19 13.15 -9.60
N LYS A 197 -15.05 12.46 -10.33
CA LYS A 197 -16.00 13.04 -11.29
C LYS A 197 -16.90 14.08 -10.63
N HIS A 198 -17.41 13.76 -9.42
CA HIS A 198 -18.27 14.70 -8.69
C HIS A 198 -17.50 15.97 -8.26
N LYS A 199 -16.27 15.82 -7.77
CA LYS A 199 -15.48 16.94 -7.27
C LYS A 199 -14.82 17.76 -8.38
N TYR A 200 -14.45 17.14 -9.47
CA TYR A 200 -13.75 17.73 -10.60
C TYR A 200 -14.43 17.35 -11.93
N PRO A 201 -15.57 17.94 -12.25
CA PRO A 201 -16.40 17.52 -13.40
C PRO A 201 -15.74 17.70 -14.77
N LEU A 202 -14.58 18.35 -14.85
CA LEU A 202 -13.82 18.57 -16.10
C LEU A 202 -12.57 17.67 -16.23
N ILE A 203 -12.45 16.66 -15.37
CA ILE A 203 -11.36 15.67 -15.43
C ILE A 203 -11.79 14.45 -16.21
#